data_dea7595e7d296bc2b857db6f10fada2f
#
_entry.id   dea7595e7d296bc2b857db6f10fada2f
#
_cell.length_a   1.000
_cell.length_b   1.000
_cell.length_c   1.000
_cell.angle_alpha   90.00
_cell.angle_beta   90.00
_cell.angle_gamma   90.00
#
_symmetry.space_group_name_H-M   'P 1'
#
loop_
_entity.id
_entity.type
_entity.pdbx_description
1 polymer ?
#
loop_
_entity_poly.entity_id
_entity_poly.type
_entity_poly.pdbx_seq_one_letter_code
_entity_poly.pdbx_strand_id
1 'polypeptide(L)'
;MEILKVEHLTKVYGEGETATRALDDVSFSVEEGEFIAIIGSSGSGKSTLLHLIGGVDRPTSGSVLLNGIDVYSRSDEELAVFRRREVGLVYQFYNLVPVLNVVENMTLPVALDGRKVNTQRLESLLTRLSLHGREGHLPRQLSGGQQQRVAIGRALMNAPSVVLADEPTGNLDTHNSCEIMQLLRDSNREFGQTMIVITHDEEIAPVSYTHL
;
A
#
# COMPACT_ATOMS: atom_id res chain seq x y z
N MET A 1 -2.52 11.85 15.94
CA MET A 1 -1.61 10.98 16.76
C MET A 1 -0.63 10.32 15.81
N GLU A 2 0.69 10.32 16.16
CA GLU A 2 1.70 9.67 15.31
C GLU A 2 1.39 8.17 15.18
N ILE A 3 1.15 7.70 13.96
CA ILE A 3 0.83 6.30 13.67
C ILE A 3 2.05 5.54 13.16
N LEU A 4 2.89 6.20 12.35
CA LEU A 4 4.11 5.64 11.79
C LEU A 4 5.29 6.55 12.12
N LYS A 5 6.39 5.94 12.56
CA LYS A 5 7.66 6.62 12.78
C LYS A 5 8.80 5.81 12.13
N VAL A 6 9.57 6.46 11.32
CA VAL A 6 10.77 5.92 10.69
C VAL A 6 11.97 6.66 11.28
N GLU A 7 12.96 5.92 11.80
CA GLU A 7 14.12 6.49 12.49
C GLU A 7 15.41 5.92 11.92
N HIS A 8 16.24 6.79 11.36
CA HIS A 8 17.59 6.47 10.87
C HIS A 8 17.63 5.25 9.93
N LEU A 9 16.58 5.11 9.08
CA LEU A 9 16.39 3.93 8.26
C LEU A 9 17.41 3.88 7.13
N THR A 10 18.21 2.82 7.12
CA THR A 10 19.23 2.58 6.09
C THR A 10 19.04 1.20 5.48
N LYS A 11 19.18 1.10 4.17
CA LYS A 11 19.18 -0.17 3.43
C LYS A 11 20.33 -0.24 2.44
N VAL A 12 21.12 -1.28 2.58
CA VAL A 12 22.22 -1.63 1.67
C VAL A 12 21.93 -3.02 1.11
N TYR A 13 21.97 -3.16 -0.20
CA TYR A 13 21.91 -4.44 -0.91
C TYR A 13 23.31 -4.83 -1.39
N GLY A 14 23.61 -6.13 -1.37
CA GLY A 14 24.93 -6.66 -1.73
C GLY A 14 25.99 -6.46 -0.67
N GLU A 15 27.22 -6.89 -0.98
CA GLU A 15 28.37 -6.81 -0.09
C GLU A 15 29.60 -6.33 -0.86
N GLY A 16 30.58 -5.75 -0.14
CA GLY A 16 31.85 -5.31 -0.69
C GLY A 16 31.69 -4.24 -1.79
N GLU A 17 32.40 -4.41 -2.91
CA GLU A 17 32.41 -3.43 -4.03
C GLU A 17 31.09 -3.37 -4.80
N THR A 18 30.21 -4.36 -4.66
CA THR A 18 28.89 -4.38 -5.30
C THR A 18 27.78 -3.85 -4.41
N ALA A 19 28.10 -3.39 -3.21
CA ALA A 19 27.14 -2.84 -2.28
C ALA A 19 26.44 -1.60 -2.84
N THR A 20 25.11 -1.63 -2.88
CA THR A 20 24.28 -0.48 -3.31
C THR A 20 23.47 0.00 -2.12
N ARG A 21 23.70 1.26 -1.73
CA ARG A 21 22.91 1.91 -0.68
C ARG A 21 21.62 2.45 -1.28
N ALA A 22 20.52 1.77 -1.03
CA ALA A 22 19.20 2.14 -1.54
C ALA A 22 18.50 3.19 -0.68
N LEU A 23 18.78 3.20 0.65
CA LEU A 23 18.34 4.23 1.59
C LEU A 23 19.51 4.61 2.51
N ASP A 24 19.61 5.88 2.85
CA ASP A 24 20.67 6.45 3.68
C ASP A 24 20.10 7.37 4.74
N ASP A 25 20.00 6.87 5.98
CA ASP A 25 19.62 7.63 7.19
C ASP A 25 18.29 8.40 7.07
N VAL A 26 17.24 7.74 6.56
CA VAL A 26 15.93 8.34 6.35
C VAL A 26 15.14 8.35 7.67
N SER A 27 14.62 9.53 8.04
CA SER A 27 13.79 9.70 9.25
C SER A 27 12.58 10.60 8.95
N PHE A 28 11.38 10.16 9.32
CA PHE A 28 10.15 10.94 9.25
C PHE A 28 9.06 10.30 10.10
N SER A 29 7.96 11.03 10.31
CA SER A 29 6.76 10.50 10.95
C SER A 29 5.50 10.84 10.16
N VAL A 30 4.44 10.06 10.41
CA VAL A 30 3.13 10.19 9.77
C VAL A 30 2.06 10.17 10.85
N GLU A 31 1.17 11.15 10.80
CA GLU A 31 0.00 11.22 11.69
C GLU A 31 -1.14 10.32 11.18
N GLU A 32 -1.97 9.88 12.11
CA GLU A 32 -3.17 9.10 11.78
C GLU A 32 -4.10 9.90 10.84
N GLY A 33 -4.56 9.26 9.77
CA GLY A 33 -5.42 9.87 8.76
C GLY A 33 -4.68 10.76 7.75
N GLU A 34 -3.36 10.92 7.83
CA GLU A 34 -2.61 11.66 6.82
C GLU A 34 -2.59 10.94 5.46
N PHE A 35 -2.54 11.75 4.40
CA PHE A 35 -2.26 11.32 3.04
C PHE A 35 -0.93 11.91 2.59
N ILE A 36 0.10 11.09 2.47
CA ILE A 36 1.46 11.50 2.10
C ILE A 36 1.79 11.00 0.70
N ALA A 37 2.37 11.86 -0.15
CA ALA A 37 3.04 11.44 -1.37
C ALA A 37 4.55 11.57 -1.24
N ILE A 38 5.25 10.50 -1.61
CA ILE A 38 6.69 10.46 -1.71
C ILE A 38 7.06 10.54 -3.19
N ILE A 39 7.72 11.62 -3.57
CA ILE A 39 8.08 11.91 -4.94
C ILE A 39 9.59 11.81 -5.13
N GLY A 40 10.01 11.39 -6.29
CA GLY A 40 11.43 11.34 -6.63
C GLY A 40 11.67 10.56 -7.92
N SER A 41 12.88 10.68 -8.46
CA SER A 41 13.29 10.00 -9.69
C SER A 41 13.26 8.46 -9.55
N SER A 42 13.18 7.75 -10.68
CA SER A 42 13.33 6.29 -10.69
C SER A 42 14.66 5.88 -10.05
N GLY A 43 14.66 4.83 -9.24
CA GLY A 43 15.85 4.33 -8.54
C GLY A 43 16.26 5.12 -7.29
N SER A 44 15.50 6.12 -6.83
CA SER A 44 15.82 6.89 -5.61
C SER A 44 15.49 6.17 -4.28
N GLY A 45 15.13 4.88 -4.30
CA GLY A 45 14.90 4.10 -3.10
C GLY A 45 13.45 4.08 -2.58
N LYS A 46 12.51 4.75 -3.24
CA LYS A 46 11.11 4.89 -2.79
C LYS A 46 10.41 3.56 -2.55
N SER A 47 10.46 2.64 -3.52
CA SER A 47 9.86 1.30 -3.38
C SER A 47 10.55 0.50 -2.26
N THR A 48 11.87 0.67 -2.10
CA THR A 48 12.61 0.08 -0.96
C THR A 48 12.07 0.61 0.37
N LEU A 49 11.88 1.93 0.49
CA LEU A 49 11.30 2.54 1.68
C LEU A 49 9.93 1.96 2.01
N LEU A 50 9.06 1.87 1.00
CA LEU A 50 7.72 1.31 1.15
C LEU A 50 7.75 -0.16 1.57
N HIS A 51 8.66 -0.98 1.00
CA HIS A 51 8.85 -2.36 1.40
C HIS A 51 9.33 -2.50 2.84
N LEU A 52 10.20 -1.60 3.30
CA LEU A 52 10.65 -1.60 4.70
C LEU A 52 9.52 -1.16 5.64
N ILE A 53 8.73 -0.14 5.31
CA ILE A 53 7.57 0.26 6.13
C ILE A 53 6.55 -0.88 6.19
N GLY A 54 6.32 -1.55 5.07
CA GLY A 54 5.37 -2.65 4.95
C GLY A 54 5.81 -3.99 5.55
N GLY A 55 7.03 -4.08 6.08
CA GLY A 55 7.57 -5.34 6.62
C GLY A 55 7.81 -6.42 5.55
N VAL A 56 7.98 -6.02 4.28
CA VAL A 56 8.24 -6.91 3.14
C VAL A 56 9.73 -7.26 3.05
N ASP A 57 10.60 -6.29 3.35
CA ASP A 57 12.07 -6.46 3.42
C ASP A 57 12.55 -5.96 4.80
N ARG A 58 13.77 -6.32 5.21
CA ARG A 58 14.38 -5.91 6.48
C ARG A 58 15.38 -4.80 6.26
N PRO A 59 15.46 -3.78 7.13
CA PRO A 59 16.47 -2.73 7.05
C PRO A 59 17.86 -3.28 7.40
N THR A 60 18.89 -2.57 6.94
CA THR A 60 20.28 -2.81 7.39
C THR A 60 20.50 -2.20 8.77
N SER A 61 19.91 -1.01 9.02
CA SER A 61 19.89 -0.35 10.33
C SER A 61 18.72 0.63 10.42
N GLY A 62 18.47 1.16 11.62
CA GLY A 62 17.33 2.01 11.92
C GLY A 62 16.10 1.21 12.33
N SER A 63 14.98 1.89 12.53
CA SER A 63 13.73 1.29 13.01
C SER A 63 12.51 1.84 12.28
N VAL A 64 11.46 1.02 12.23
CA VAL A 64 10.12 1.39 11.75
C VAL A 64 9.14 1.04 12.85
N LEU A 65 8.49 2.05 13.42
CA LEU A 65 7.45 1.85 14.43
C LEU A 65 6.08 2.11 13.80
N LEU A 66 5.16 1.16 13.94
CA LEU A 66 3.74 1.35 13.62
C LEU A 66 2.93 1.19 14.90
N ASN A 67 2.10 2.18 15.20
CA ASN A 67 1.37 2.26 16.48
C ASN A 67 2.31 2.13 17.70
N GLY A 68 3.52 2.69 17.62
CA GLY A 68 4.54 2.65 18.67
C GLY A 68 5.25 1.30 18.84
N ILE A 69 4.99 0.30 17.98
CA ILE A 69 5.60 -1.04 18.05
C ILE A 69 6.55 -1.21 16.86
N ASP A 70 7.81 -1.53 17.17
CA ASP A 70 8.80 -1.81 16.13
C ASP A 70 8.39 -3.00 15.28
N VAL A 71 8.27 -2.75 13.96
CA VAL A 71 7.89 -3.75 12.96
C VAL A 71 8.85 -4.94 12.97
N TYR A 72 10.14 -4.68 13.18
CA TYR A 72 11.21 -5.67 13.08
C TYR A 72 11.58 -6.36 14.38
N SER A 73 10.92 -6.02 15.48
CA SER A 73 10.97 -6.81 16.73
C SER A 73 10.21 -8.15 16.63
N ARG A 74 9.48 -8.37 15.52
CA ARG A 74 8.62 -9.52 15.27
C ARG A 74 9.37 -10.67 14.59
N SER A 75 8.95 -11.91 14.86
CA SER A 75 9.32 -13.09 14.07
C SER A 75 8.73 -13.02 12.65
N ASP A 76 9.18 -13.88 11.74
CA ASP A 76 8.69 -13.90 10.35
C ASP A 76 7.19 -14.27 10.26
N GLU A 77 6.72 -15.16 11.17
CA GLU A 77 5.30 -15.50 11.29
C GLU A 77 4.48 -14.28 11.76
N GLU A 78 4.96 -13.56 12.77
CA GLU A 78 4.33 -12.35 13.28
C GLU A 78 4.34 -11.22 12.24
N LEU A 79 5.42 -11.08 11.45
CA LEU A 79 5.47 -10.16 10.31
C LEU A 79 4.44 -10.52 9.24
N ALA A 80 4.20 -11.81 8.97
CA ALA A 80 3.18 -12.23 8.04
C ALA A 80 1.77 -11.87 8.53
N VAL A 81 1.50 -11.99 9.83
CA VAL A 81 0.25 -11.54 10.46
C VAL A 81 0.14 -10.01 10.40
N PHE A 82 1.22 -9.30 10.74
CA PHE A 82 1.30 -7.84 10.66
C PHE A 82 0.95 -7.33 9.26
N ARG A 83 1.57 -7.86 8.21
CA ARG A 83 1.27 -7.47 6.82
C ARG A 83 -0.21 -7.67 6.46
N ARG A 84 -0.83 -8.78 6.92
CA ARG A 84 -2.25 -9.05 6.62
C ARG A 84 -3.22 -8.11 7.33
N ARG A 85 -2.86 -7.67 8.55
CA ARG A 85 -3.79 -6.93 9.42
C ARG A 85 -3.57 -5.44 9.40
N GLU A 86 -2.32 -5.02 9.44
CA GLU A 86 -1.95 -3.63 9.68
C GLU A 86 -1.55 -2.87 8.41
N VAL A 87 -1.24 -3.59 7.32
CA VAL A 87 -0.72 -2.98 6.10
C VAL A 87 -1.57 -3.35 4.89
N GLY A 88 -2.08 -2.35 4.19
CA GLY A 88 -2.67 -2.50 2.86
C GLY A 88 -1.63 -2.20 1.80
N LEU A 89 -1.34 -3.13 0.89
CA LEU A 89 -0.38 -2.92 -0.20
C LEU A 89 -1.08 -2.81 -1.54
N VAL A 90 -0.80 -1.72 -2.26
CA VAL A 90 -1.26 -1.47 -3.63
C VAL A 90 -0.01 -1.30 -4.51
N TYR A 91 0.11 -2.12 -5.54
CA TYR A 91 1.27 -2.13 -6.43
C TYR A 91 0.92 -1.64 -7.83
N GLN A 92 1.92 -1.21 -8.58
CA GLN A 92 1.81 -0.81 -9.98
C GLN A 92 1.23 -1.93 -10.87
N PHE A 93 1.62 -3.19 -10.64
CA PHE A 93 1.19 -4.37 -11.42
C PHE A 93 0.01 -5.13 -10.79
N TYR A 94 -0.86 -4.49 -10.02
CA TYR A 94 -2.07 -5.02 -9.38
C TYR A 94 -1.84 -6.25 -8.49
N ASN A 95 -0.99 -7.19 -8.88
CA ASN A 95 -0.65 -8.44 -8.18
C ASN A 95 -1.91 -9.22 -7.72
N LEU A 96 -2.91 -9.30 -8.60
CA LEU A 96 -4.09 -10.13 -8.38
C LEU A 96 -3.76 -11.59 -8.60
N VAL A 97 -4.38 -12.46 -7.82
CA VAL A 97 -4.30 -13.91 -8.01
C VAL A 97 -5.17 -14.28 -9.22
N PRO A 98 -4.60 -14.79 -10.33
CA PRO A 98 -5.31 -14.87 -11.61
C PRO A 98 -6.46 -15.90 -11.65
N VAL A 99 -6.48 -16.86 -10.73
CA VAL A 99 -7.52 -17.89 -10.60
C VAL A 99 -8.64 -17.50 -9.63
N LEU A 100 -8.50 -16.39 -8.91
CA LEU A 100 -9.49 -15.85 -7.99
C LEU A 100 -10.31 -14.75 -8.68
N ASN A 101 -11.60 -14.71 -8.42
CA ASN A 101 -12.48 -13.64 -8.90
C ASN A 101 -12.29 -12.34 -8.10
N VAL A 102 -13.06 -11.30 -8.42
CA VAL A 102 -12.99 -9.99 -7.76
C VAL A 102 -13.18 -10.11 -6.25
N VAL A 103 -14.26 -10.74 -5.80
CA VAL A 103 -14.57 -10.89 -4.37
C VAL A 103 -13.51 -11.72 -3.66
N GLU A 104 -13.08 -12.81 -4.26
CA GLU A 104 -12.03 -13.67 -3.69
C GLU A 104 -10.68 -12.94 -3.57
N ASN A 105 -10.28 -12.16 -4.58
CA ASN A 105 -9.08 -11.33 -4.49
C ASN A 105 -9.19 -10.27 -3.39
N MET A 106 -10.32 -9.57 -3.30
CA MET A 106 -10.54 -8.55 -2.26
C MET A 106 -10.52 -9.15 -0.86
N THR A 107 -11.15 -10.30 -0.67
CA THR A 107 -11.29 -10.95 0.64
C THR A 107 -10.13 -11.85 1.03
N LEU A 108 -9.15 -12.05 0.14
CA LEU A 108 -8.00 -12.92 0.36
C LEU A 108 -7.26 -12.68 1.69
N PRO A 109 -6.95 -11.42 2.09
CA PRO A 109 -6.27 -11.18 3.37
C PRO A 109 -7.08 -11.62 4.58
N VAL A 110 -8.42 -11.50 4.52
CA VAL A 110 -9.34 -11.96 5.58
C VAL A 110 -9.36 -13.49 5.65
N ALA A 111 -9.42 -14.14 4.47
CA ALA A 111 -9.41 -15.60 4.37
C ALA A 111 -8.11 -16.21 4.89
N LEU A 112 -6.96 -15.63 4.52
CA LEU A 112 -5.63 -16.05 5.04
C LEU A 112 -5.48 -15.86 6.55
N ASP A 113 -6.25 -14.96 7.15
CA ASP A 113 -6.29 -14.73 8.59
C ASP A 113 -7.29 -15.64 9.33
N GLY A 114 -8.01 -16.51 8.60
CA GLY A 114 -9.02 -17.40 9.15
C GLY A 114 -10.26 -16.69 9.71
N ARG A 115 -10.45 -15.41 9.38
CA ARG A 115 -11.58 -14.60 9.86
C ARG A 115 -12.78 -14.68 8.91
N LYS A 116 -13.96 -14.38 9.42
CA LYS A 116 -15.15 -14.21 8.61
C LYS A 116 -15.12 -12.86 7.89
N VAL A 117 -15.49 -12.86 6.62
CA VAL A 117 -15.61 -11.63 5.83
C VAL A 117 -16.73 -10.77 6.38
N ASN A 118 -16.44 -9.48 6.60
CA ASN A 118 -17.46 -8.49 6.91
C ASN A 118 -18.18 -8.12 5.60
N THR A 119 -19.39 -8.64 5.42
CA THR A 119 -20.18 -8.43 4.21
C THR A 119 -20.58 -6.99 3.98
N GLN A 120 -20.86 -6.22 5.05
CA GLN A 120 -21.19 -4.80 4.93
C GLN A 120 -20.01 -3.98 4.41
N ARG A 121 -18.79 -4.28 4.90
CA ARG A 121 -17.56 -3.65 4.41
C ARG A 121 -17.29 -4.03 2.95
N LEU A 122 -17.44 -5.31 2.60
CA LEU A 122 -17.29 -5.77 1.21
C LEU A 122 -18.24 -5.03 0.27
N GLU A 123 -19.53 -4.96 0.60
CA GLU A 123 -20.54 -4.23 -0.20
C GLU A 123 -20.21 -2.74 -0.32
N SER A 124 -19.80 -2.11 0.78
CA SER A 124 -19.36 -0.71 0.76
C SER A 124 -18.18 -0.49 -0.19
N LEU A 125 -17.18 -1.38 -0.14
CA LEU A 125 -16.02 -1.32 -1.04
C LEU A 125 -16.39 -1.59 -2.50
N LEU A 126 -17.23 -2.58 -2.79
CA LEU A 126 -17.71 -2.87 -4.16
C LEU A 126 -18.43 -1.66 -4.75
N THR A 127 -19.27 -1.00 -3.97
CA THR A 127 -19.99 0.22 -4.38
C THR A 127 -19.01 1.35 -4.73
N ARG A 128 -18.10 1.67 -3.80
CA ARG A 128 -17.14 2.79 -3.94
C ARG A 128 -16.15 2.59 -5.07
N LEU A 129 -15.72 1.34 -5.25
CA LEU A 129 -14.78 0.95 -6.29
C LEU A 129 -15.47 0.74 -7.66
N SER A 130 -16.81 0.92 -7.74
CA SER A 130 -17.59 0.69 -8.97
C SER A 130 -17.37 -0.72 -9.54
N LEU A 131 -17.36 -1.73 -8.67
CA LEU A 131 -17.12 -3.13 -9.03
C LEU A 131 -18.41 -3.98 -9.04
N HIS A 132 -19.58 -3.38 -8.77
CA HIS A 132 -20.86 -4.09 -8.90
C HIS A 132 -21.08 -4.63 -10.31
N GLY A 133 -21.60 -5.86 -10.38
CA GLY A 133 -21.76 -6.61 -11.61
C GLY A 133 -20.47 -7.24 -12.14
N ARG A 134 -19.35 -7.11 -11.37
CA ARG A 134 -18.06 -7.74 -11.70
C ARG A 134 -17.57 -8.73 -10.66
N GLU A 135 -18.34 -9.00 -9.62
CA GLU A 135 -17.98 -9.78 -8.44
C GLU A 135 -17.37 -11.15 -8.78
N GLY A 136 -17.97 -11.83 -9.77
CA GLY A 136 -17.53 -13.12 -10.26
C GLY A 136 -16.48 -13.10 -11.38
N HIS A 137 -16.05 -11.91 -11.86
CA HIS A 137 -15.08 -11.83 -12.95
C HIS A 137 -13.65 -12.17 -12.47
N LEU A 138 -12.92 -12.89 -13.33
CA LEU A 138 -11.48 -13.14 -13.15
C LEU A 138 -10.67 -11.93 -13.61
N PRO A 139 -9.42 -11.73 -13.12
CA PRO A 139 -8.57 -10.59 -13.50
C PRO A 139 -8.45 -10.38 -15.02
N ARG A 140 -8.33 -11.45 -15.79
CA ARG A 140 -8.24 -11.40 -17.29
C ARG A 140 -9.48 -10.81 -17.97
N GLN A 141 -10.61 -10.72 -17.28
CA GLN A 141 -11.88 -10.20 -17.79
C GLN A 141 -12.08 -8.71 -17.43
N LEU A 142 -11.13 -8.12 -16.72
CA LEU A 142 -11.17 -6.75 -16.22
C LEU A 142 -10.19 -5.85 -16.98
N SER A 143 -10.58 -4.57 -17.16
CA SER A 143 -9.63 -3.55 -17.63
C SER A 143 -8.54 -3.28 -16.58
N GLY A 144 -7.43 -2.63 -16.97
CA GLY A 144 -6.36 -2.25 -16.04
C GLY A 144 -6.87 -1.42 -14.86
N GLY A 145 -7.70 -0.41 -15.10
CA GLY A 145 -8.31 0.40 -14.04
C GLY A 145 -9.22 -0.43 -13.12
N GLN A 146 -9.97 -1.39 -13.65
CA GLN A 146 -10.78 -2.30 -12.83
C GLN A 146 -9.91 -3.22 -11.98
N GLN A 147 -8.82 -3.76 -12.54
CA GLN A 147 -7.87 -4.58 -11.77
C GLN A 147 -7.23 -3.78 -10.63
N GLN A 148 -6.86 -2.51 -10.88
CA GLN A 148 -6.34 -1.63 -9.85
C GLN A 148 -7.37 -1.35 -8.74
N ARG A 149 -8.63 -1.14 -9.10
CA ARG A 149 -9.71 -0.99 -8.11
C ARG A 149 -9.87 -2.24 -7.24
N VAL A 150 -9.74 -3.44 -7.80
CA VAL A 150 -9.75 -4.71 -7.04
C VAL A 150 -8.54 -4.77 -6.10
N ALA A 151 -7.34 -4.37 -6.54
CA ALA A 151 -6.14 -4.33 -5.69
C ALA A 151 -6.29 -3.35 -4.52
N ILE A 152 -6.89 -2.18 -4.76
CA ILE A 152 -7.24 -1.20 -3.70
C ILE A 152 -8.27 -1.80 -2.74
N GLY A 153 -9.31 -2.46 -3.25
CA GLY A 153 -10.32 -3.13 -2.44
C GLY A 153 -9.72 -4.20 -1.53
N ARG A 154 -8.78 -4.98 -2.05
CA ARG A 154 -8.01 -5.97 -1.27
C ARG A 154 -7.20 -5.30 -0.17
N ALA A 155 -6.51 -4.19 -0.47
CA ALA A 155 -5.71 -3.45 0.50
C ALA A 155 -6.57 -2.87 1.63
N LEU A 156 -7.77 -2.38 1.32
CA LEU A 156 -8.68 -1.76 2.28
C LEU A 156 -9.55 -2.77 3.06
N MET A 157 -9.63 -4.02 2.64
CA MET A 157 -10.60 -4.99 3.17
C MET A 157 -10.45 -5.26 4.67
N ASN A 158 -9.21 -5.29 5.17
CA ASN A 158 -8.92 -5.53 6.59
C ASN A 158 -8.96 -4.27 7.46
N ALA A 159 -9.28 -3.09 6.93
CA ALA A 159 -9.16 -1.81 7.64
C ALA A 159 -7.74 -1.64 8.24
N PRO A 160 -6.69 -1.66 7.42
CA PRO A 160 -5.31 -1.63 7.92
C PRO A 160 -5.00 -0.28 8.58
N SER A 161 -3.98 -0.25 9.43
CA SER A 161 -3.48 0.99 10.04
C SER A 161 -2.89 1.93 8.99
N VAL A 162 -2.24 1.39 7.95
CA VAL A 162 -1.67 2.17 6.86
C VAL A 162 -1.86 1.48 5.52
N VAL A 163 -2.17 2.26 4.48
CA VAL A 163 -2.14 1.83 3.08
C VAL A 163 -0.90 2.39 2.41
N LEU A 164 -0.12 1.51 1.81
CA LEU A 164 1.11 1.81 1.08
C LEU A 164 0.87 1.55 -0.41
N ALA A 165 0.98 2.57 -1.24
CA ALA A 165 0.75 2.46 -2.68
C ALA A 165 2.02 2.79 -3.46
N ASP A 166 2.56 1.81 -4.16
CA ASP A 166 3.76 1.94 -5.00
C ASP A 166 3.34 2.15 -6.44
N GLU A 167 3.45 3.38 -6.93
CA GLU A 167 3.10 3.79 -8.28
C GLU A 167 1.71 3.29 -8.72
N PRO A 168 0.63 3.56 -7.97
CA PRO A 168 -0.67 2.94 -8.18
C PRO A 168 -1.31 3.27 -9.54
N THR A 169 -0.77 4.23 -10.26
CA THR A 169 -1.25 4.71 -11.56
C THR A 169 -0.29 4.41 -12.73
N GLY A 170 0.89 3.86 -12.45
CA GLY A 170 1.99 3.75 -13.43
C GLY A 170 1.70 2.89 -14.67
N ASN A 171 0.64 2.07 -14.65
CA ASN A 171 0.21 1.23 -15.79
C ASN A 171 -1.17 1.64 -16.34
N LEU A 172 -1.64 2.84 -16.03
CA LEU A 172 -2.94 3.34 -16.43
C LEU A 172 -2.80 4.55 -17.36
N ASP A 173 -3.82 4.78 -18.19
CA ASP A 173 -3.94 6.03 -18.92
C ASP A 173 -4.30 7.20 -17.98
N THR A 174 -4.16 8.43 -18.44
CA THR A 174 -4.36 9.65 -17.64
C THR A 174 -5.74 9.72 -16.99
N HIS A 175 -6.81 9.32 -17.70
CA HIS A 175 -8.18 9.35 -17.18
C HIS A 175 -8.33 8.38 -15.99
N ASN A 176 -7.94 7.12 -16.18
CA ASN A 176 -7.97 6.11 -15.12
C ASN A 176 -7.03 6.48 -13.95
N SER A 177 -5.89 7.11 -14.22
CA SER A 177 -4.96 7.60 -13.18
C SER A 177 -5.61 8.62 -12.26
N CYS A 178 -6.29 9.62 -12.83
CA CYS A 178 -7.03 10.62 -12.05
C CYS A 178 -8.13 9.97 -11.19
N GLU A 179 -8.87 9.02 -11.76
CA GLU A 179 -9.93 8.31 -11.02
C GLU A 179 -9.38 7.48 -9.86
N ILE A 180 -8.28 6.76 -10.06
CA ILE A 180 -7.64 5.96 -9.00
C ILE A 180 -7.12 6.85 -7.87
N MET A 181 -6.48 7.97 -8.20
CA MET A 181 -6.00 8.91 -7.18
C MET A 181 -7.14 9.56 -6.42
N GLN A 182 -8.22 9.95 -7.10
CA GLN A 182 -9.41 10.47 -6.44
C GLN A 182 -10.02 9.44 -5.49
N LEU A 183 -10.09 8.18 -5.89
CA LEU A 183 -10.60 7.07 -5.09
C LEU A 183 -9.75 6.85 -3.82
N LEU A 184 -8.42 6.91 -3.93
CA LEU A 184 -7.53 6.82 -2.76
C LEU A 184 -7.77 8.00 -1.79
N ARG A 185 -7.91 9.23 -2.30
CA ARG A 185 -8.23 10.41 -1.49
C ARG A 185 -9.57 10.29 -0.78
N ASP A 186 -10.60 9.86 -1.50
CA ASP A 186 -11.93 9.69 -0.93
C ASP A 186 -11.91 8.63 0.17
N SER A 187 -11.16 7.55 -0.04
CA SER A 187 -10.95 6.52 0.98
C SER A 187 -10.20 7.05 2.21
N ASN A 188 -9.19 7.92 2.02
CA ASN A 188 -8.51 8.59 3.12
C ASN A 188 -9.49 9.44 3.93
N ARG A 189 -10.26 10.32 3.27
CA ARG A 189 -11.18 11.27 3.92
C ARG A 189 -12.34 10.58 4.64
N GLU A 190 -12.93 9.58 4.00
CA GLU A 190 -14.16 8.96 4.51
C GLU A 190 -13.90 7.90 5.57
N PHE A 191 -12.79 7.17 5.47
CA PHE A 191 -12.43 6.13 6.43
C PHE A 191 -11.38 6.59 7.46
N GLY A 192 -10.86 7.82 7.34
CA GLY A 192 -9.72 8.28 8.13
C GLY A 192 -8.46 7.43 7.88
N GLN A 193 -8.35 6.82 6.67
CA GLN A 193 -7.30 5.87 6.35
C GLN A 193 -5.96 6.58 6.13
N THR A 194 -4.95 6.26 6.92
CA THR A 194 -3.59 6.75 6.66
C THR A 194 -3.03 6.15 5.38
N MET A 195 -2.50 6.99 4.50
CA MET A 195 -1.99 6.54 3.19
C MET A 195 -0.62 7.14 2.87
N ILE A 196 0.27 6.30 2.35
CA ILE A 196 1.56 6.71 1.78
C ILE A 196 1.58 6.25 0.33
N VAL A 197 1.67 7.20 -0.59
CA VAL A 197 1.68 6.95 -2.03
C VAL A 197 3.03 7.33 -2.61
N ILE A 198 3.65 6.42 -3.33
CA ILE A 198 4.84 6.70 -4.13
C ILE A 198 4.40 6.98 -5.55
N THR A 199 4.87 8.08 -6.11
CA THR A 199 4.63 8.43 -7.51
C THR A 199 5.81 9.25 -8.07
N HIS A 200 5.99 9.17 -9.38
CA HIS A 200 6.88 10.08 -10.12
C HIS A 200 6.08 11.20 -10.83
N ASP A 201 4.77 11.19 -10.72
CA ASP A 201 3.88 12.16 -11.35
C ASP A 201 3.66 13.35 -10.41
N GLU A 202 4.33 14.47 -10.74
CA GLU A 202 4.23 15.71 -9.99
C GLU A 202 2.85 16.38 -10.11
N GLU A 203 2.07 16.09 -11.14
CA GLU A 203 0.71 16.64 -11.30
C GLU A 203 -0.28 15.97 -10.32
N ILE A 204 0.02 14.75 -9.92
CA ILE A 204 -0.75 14.00 -8.90
C ILE A 204 -0.37 14.43 -7.47
N ALA A 205 0.83 15.01 -7.31
CA ALA A 205 1.44 15.43 -6.06
C ALA A 205 0.77 16.61 -5.32
N PRO A 206 0.12 17.61 -5.96
CA PRO A 206 -0.48 18.76 -5.26
C PRO A 206 -1.54 18.38 -4.22
N VAL A 207 -1.76 17.10 -4.02
CA VAL A 207 -2.78 16.52 -3.16
C VAL A 207 -2.23 15.99 -1.86
N SER A 208 -0.94 15.93 -1.72
CA SER A 208 -0.28 15.44 -0.51
C SER A 208 0.38 16.58 0.25
N TYR A 209 0.32 16.47 1.56
CA TYR A 209 0.78 17.52 2.48
C TYR A 209 2.28 17.43 2.83
N THR A 210 3.04 16.47 2.28
CA THR A 210 4.46 16.32 2.63
C THR A 210 5.26 15.79 1.44
N HIS A 211 6.26 16.56 1.02
CA HIS A 211 7.33 16.14 0.12
C HIS A 211 8.51 15.68 0.97
N LEU A 212 8.98 14.47 0.78
CA LEU A 212 10.24 13.96 1.35
C LEU A 212 11.34 13.95 0.29
#